data_acc3fc36c50536bf5f9c7ba8cd7ed159
#
_entry.id   acc3fc36c50536bf5f9c7ba8cd7ed159
#
_cell.length_a   1.000
_cell.length_b   1.000
_cell.length_c   1.000
_cell.angle_alpha   90.00
_cell.angle_beta   90.00
_cell.angle_gamma   90.00
#
_symmetry.space_group_name_H-M   'P 1'
#
loop_
_entity.id
_entity.type
_entity.pdbx_description
1 polymer ?
#
loop_
_entity_poly.entity_id
_entity_poly.type
_entity_poly.pdbx_seq_one_letter_code
_entity_poly.pdbx_strand_id
1 'polypeptide(L)'
;MRRKGSRYMMDSMQAVTERLRNFLQFVAIKLIDDPSQAQLKVAELGPRKLRFKLVLALADVAMLIGRNGFTASAIRSVLKAAAEKEGVQVNLQIHSHEEEAEILARGDSH
;
A
#
# COMPACT_ATOMS: atom_id res chain seq x y z
N MET A 1 -19.98 -16.49 -17.63
CA MET A 1 -19.56 -16.28 -17.38
C MET A 1 -19.04 -16.53 -17.08
N ARG A 2 -18.97 -16.67 -16.82
CA ARG A 2 -18.44 -16.70 -16.42
C ARG A 2 -17.66 -16.81 -16.07
N ARG A 3 -17.54 -17.29 -16.03
CA ARG A 3 -16.50 -17.43 -15.71
C ARG A 3 -15.80 -17.02 -14.72
N LYS A 4 -16.41 -16.73 -14.12
CA LYS A 4 -15.89 -15.83 -13.24
C LYS A 4 -15.30 -16.45 -12.05
N GLY A 5 -15.91 -17.37 -11.45
CA GLY A 5 -15.39 -18.11 -10.35
C GLY A 5 -14.08 -18.77 -10.67
N SER A 6 -13.99 -19.34 -11.83
CA SER A 6 -12.75 -19.97 -12.21
C SER A 6 -11.65 -18.96 -12.36
N ARG A 7 -11.97 -17.79 -12.80
CA ARG A 7 -10.96 -16.76 -12.92
C ARG A 7 -10.37 -16.42 -11.58
N TYR A 8 -11.16 -16.36 -10.53
CA TYR A 8 -10.62 -16.09 -9.20
C TYR A 8 -9.66 -17.15 -8.78
N MET A 9 -9.96 -18.38 -9.07
CA MET A 9 -9.08 -19.46 -8.67
C MET A 9 -7.78 -19.45 -9.42
N MET A 10 -7.77 -18.83 -10.59
CA MET A 10 -6.57 -18.75 -11.40
C MET A 10 -5.72 -17.54 -11.07
N ASP A 11 -6.23 -16.62 -10.25
CA ASP A 11 -5.45 -15.45 -9.91
C ASP A 11 -4.30 -15.83 -9.00
N SER A 12 -3.09 -15.50 -9.42
CA SER A 12 -1.92 -15.68 -8.59
C SER A 12 -1.81 -14.53 -7.62
N MET A 13 -1.04 -14.71 -6.57
CA MET A 13 -0.75 -13.62 -5.65
C MET A 13 -0.06 -12.47 -6.37
N GLN A 14 0.72 -12.78 -7.39
CA GLN A 14 1.37 -11.73 -8.16
C GLN A 14 0.34 -10.84 -8.84
N ALA A 15 -0.68 -11.42 -9.44
CA ALA A 15 -1.71 -10.65 -10.11
C ALA A 15 -2.50 -9.80 -9.13
N VAL A 16 -2.85 -10.38 -7.99
CA VAL A 16 -3.56 -9.66 -6.95
C VAL A 16 -2.71 -8.50 -6.42
N THR A 17 -1.45 -8.77 -6.16
CA THR A 17 -0.53 -7.77 -5.67
C THR A 17 -0.42 -6.59 -6.64
N GLU A 18 -0.33 -6.89 -7.92
CA GLU A 18 -0.24 -5.86 -8.94
C GLU A 18 -1.49 -4.97 -8.97
N ARG A 19 -2.65 -5.58 -8.86
CA ARG A 19 -3.89 -4.81 -8.87
C ARG A 19 -3.97 -3.89 -7.66
N LEU A 20 -3.63 -4.40 -6.49
CA LEU A 20 -3.67 -3.59 -5.27
C LEU A 20 -2.61 -2.51 -5.29
N ARG A 21 -1.44 -2.84 -5.81
CA ARG A 21 -0.36 -1.88 -5.94
C ARG A 21 -0.75 -0.73 -6.86
N ASN A 22 -1.30 -1.07 -8.02
CA ASN A 22 -1.72 -0.06 -8.98
C ASN A 22 -2.82 0.83 -8.42
N PHE A 23 -3.73 0.22 -7.69
CA PHE A 23 -4.80 0.96 -7.05
C PHE A 23 -4.25 1.95 -6.03
N LEU A 24 -3.38 1.48 -5.16
CA LEU A 24 -2.80 2.33 -4.13
C LEU A 24 -1.96 3.45 -4.74
N GLN A 25 -1.19 3.12 -5.77
CA GLN A 25 -0.37 4.11 -6.45
C GLN A 25 -1.24 5.19 -7.08
N PHE A 26 -2.32 4.77 -7.72
CA PHE A 26 -3.24 5.72 -8.35
C PHE A 26 -3.82 6.69 -7.32
N VAL A 27 -4.26 6.16 -6.20
CA VAL A 27 -4.85 6.99 -5.15
C VAL A 27 -3.81 7.92 -4.55
N ALA A 28 -2.63 7.38 -4.24
CA ALA A 28 -1.59 8.17 -3.58
C ALA A 28 -1.13 9.34 -4.43
N ILE A 29 -0.93 9.11 -5.72
CA ILE A 29 -0.46 10.16 -6.62
C ILE A 29 -1.40 11.35 -6.65
N LYS A 30 -2.69 11.10 -6.47
CA LYS A 30 -3.67 12.17 -6.49
C LYS A 30 -3.68 13.00 -5.21
N LEU A 31 -3.07 12.49 -4.15
CA LEU A 31 -3.15 13.12 -2.84
C LEU A 31 -1.85 13.78 -2.39
N ILE A 32 -0.74 13.48 -3.04
CA ILE A 32 0.55 14.00 -2.63
C ILE A 32 1.03 15.09 -3.59
N ASP A 33 1.90 15.93 -3.09
CA ASP A 33 2.42 17.06 -3.87
C ASP A 33 3.68 16.72 -4.65
N ASP A 34 4.43 15.73 -4.18
CA ASP A 34 5.71 15.39 -4.78
C ASP A 34 5.78 13.92 -5.16
N PRO A 35 5.04 13.51 -6.20
CA PRO A 35 5.03 12.10 -6.58
C PRO A 35 6.38 11.59 -7.08
N SER A 36 7.28 12.48 -7.50
CA SER A 36 8.59 12.04 -7.93
C SER A 36 9.41 11.45 -6.79
N GLN A 37 9.06 11.78 -5.56
CA GLN A 37 9.73 11.25 -4.37
C GLN A 37 9.05 10.00 -3.84
N ALA A 38 7.92 9.63 -4.39
CA ALA A 38 7.14 8.53 -3.84
C ALA A 38 7.69 7.18 -4.27
N GLN A 39 7.77 6.26 -3.33
CA GLN A 39 8.14 4.88 -3.58
C GLN A 39 7.12 3.98 -2.92
N LEU A 40 6.78 2.91 -3.59
CA LEU A 40 5.85 1.94 -3.04
C LEU A 40 6.54 0.59 -2.98
N LYS A 41 6.68 0.07 -1.78
CA LYS A 41 7.33 -1.22 -1.54
C LYS A 41 6.27 -2.21 -1.10
N VAL A 42 6.44 -3.45 -1.53
CA VAL A 42 5.49 -4.51 -1.23
C VAL A 42 6.24 -5.69 -0.66
N ALA A 43 5.72 -6.26 0.41
CA ALA A 43 6.29 -7.47 0.99
C ALA A 43 5.18 -8.48 1.20
N GLU A 44 5.46 -9.72 0.87
CA GLU A 44 4.53 -10.81 1.13
C GLU A 44 4.85 -11.38 2.50
N LEU A 45 3.90 -11.27 3.42
CA LEU A 45 4.13 -11.67 4.80
C LEU A 45 3.73 -13.12 5.09
N GLY A 46 2.99 -13.71 4.16
CA GLY A 46 2.51 -15.07 4.33
C GLY A 46 1.46 -15.34 3.27
N PRO A 47 0.84 -16.51 3.31
CA PRO A 47 -0.19 -16.80 2.33
C PRO A 47 -1.29 -15.76 2.42
N ARG A 48 -1.55 -15.08 1.35
CA ARG A 48 -2.62 -14.11 1.22
C ARG A 48 -2.51 -12.96 2.23
N LYS A 49 -1.26 -12.58 2.52
CA LYS A 49 -0.98 -11.44 3.41
C LYS A 49 0.09 -10.56 2.78
N LEU A 50 -0.20 -9.28 2.66
CA LEU A 50 0.73 -8.34 2.04
C LEU A 50 0.93 -7.13 2.94
N ARG A 51 2.13 -6.57 2.89
CA ARG A 51 2.41 -5.27 3.46
C ARG A 51 2.80 -4.34 2.35
N PHE A 52 2.12 -3.20 2.29
CA PHE A 52 2.51 -2.11 1.42
C PHE A 52 3.17 -1.04 2.27
N LYS A 53 4.27 -0.51 1.78
CA LYS A 53 4.97 0.58 2.46
C LYS A 53 5.09 1.73 1.47
N LEU A 54 4.46 2.83 1.81
CA LEU A 54 4.49 4.03 0.98
C LEU A 54 5.51 4.98 1.57
N VAL A 55 6.59 5.23 0.85
CA VAL A 55 7.67 6.11 1.29
C VAL A 55 7.58 7.39 0.51
N LEU A 56 7.47 8.50 1.22
CA LEU A 56 7.15 9.80 0.62
C LEU A 56 8.08 10.88 1.14
N ALA A 57 8.04 12.03 0.47
CA ALA A 57 8.68 13.22 1.00
C ALA A 57 8.04 13.55 2.35
N LEU A 58 8.85 14.10 3.25
CA LEU A 58 8.38 14.39 4.60
C LEU A 58 7.13 15.26 4.62
N ALA A 59 7.09 16.27 3.77
CA ALA A 59 5.93 17.16 3.71
C ALA A 59 4.66 16.40 3.30
N ASP A 60 4.80 15.42 2.41
CA ASP A 60 3.64 14.64 1.99
C ASP A 60 3.16 13.72 3.09
N VAL A 61 4.09 13.13 3.84
CA VAL A 61 3.70 12.31 5.00
C VAL A 61 2.94 13.16 6.00
N ALA A 62 3.46 14.35 6.28
CA ALA A 62 2.81 15.25 7.23
C ALA A 62 1.41 15.62 6.76
N MET A 63 1.25 15.82 5.46
CA MET A 63 -0.04 16.17 4.88
C MET A 63 -1.04 15.03 5.00
N LEU A 64 -0.60 13.81 4.71
CA LEU A 64 -1.50 12.66 4.77
C LEU A 64 -1.91 12.31 6.20
N ILE A 65 -0.97 12.46 7.13
CA ILE A 65 -1.21 12.12 8.53
C ILE A 65 -1.82 13.30 9.29
N GLY A 66 -1.56 14.51 8.83
CA GLY A 66 -2.10 15.70 9.44
C GLY A 66 -3.61 15.65 9.51
N ARG A 67 -4.18 16.55 10.26
CA ARG A 67 -5.62 16.58 10.46
C ARG A 67 -6.09 15.27 11.07
N ASN A 68 -5.36 14.82 12.07
CA ASN A 68 -5.70 13.63 12.85
C ASN A 68 -5.62 12.34 12.05
N GLY A 69 -4.77 12.32 11.03
CA GLY A 69 -4.57 11.14 10.23
C GLY A 69 -5.76 10.75 9.39
N PHE A 70 -6.65 11.68 9.15
CA PHE A 70 -7.89 11.37 8.45
C PHE A 70 -7.65 10.80 7.05
N THR A 71 -6.76 11.43 6.30
CA THR A 71 -6.49 10.99 4.93
C THR A 71 -5.82 9.63 4.91
N ALA A 72 -4.83 9.42 5.79
CA ALA A 72 -4.14 8.14 5.87
C ALA A 72 -5.12 7.03 6.24
N SER A 73 -6.01 7.31 7.18
CA SER A 73 -7.03 6.34 7.58
C SER A 73 -7.94 5.98 6.42
N ALA A 74 -8.34 6.98 5.64
CA ALA A 74 -9.21 6.75 4.50
C ALA A 74 -8.52 5.85 3.47
N ILE A 75 -7.25 6.11 3.20
CA ILE A 75 -6.51 5.30 2.24
C ILE A 75 -6.44 3.86 2.73
N ARG A 76 -6.14 3.67 4.01
CA ARG A 76 -6.06 2.33 4.59
C ARG A 76 -7.39 1.59 4.49
N SER A 77 -8.47 2.29 4.75
CA SER A 77 -9.80 1.68 4.69
C SER A 77 -10.16 1.24 3.29
N VAL A 78 -9.87 2.08 2.30
CA VAL A 78 -10.19 1.74 0.92
C VAL A 78 -9.33 0.59 0.43
N LEU A 79 -8.05 0.62 0.78
CA LEU A 79 -7.14 -0.47 0.38
C LEU A 79 -7.57 -1.78 1.01
N LYS A 80 -7.96 -1.73 2.28
CA LYS A 80 -8.41 -2.92 2.97
C LYS A 80 -9.65 -3.50 2.31
N ALA A 81 -10.59 -2.65 1.94
CA ALA A 81 -11.81 -3.10 1.28
C ALA A 81 -11.49 -3.75 -0.06
N ALA A 82 -10.59 -3.14 -0.83
CA ALA A 82 -10.18 -3.70 -2.11
C ALA A 82 -9.51 -5.06 -1.93
N ALA A 83 -8.67 -5.18 -0.90
CA ALA A 83 -7.97 -6.43 -0.63
C ALA A 83 -8.93 -7.53 -0.21
N GLU A 84 -9.95 -7.19 0.57
CA GLU A 84 -10.91 -8.17 1.03
C GLU A 84 -11.66 -8.79 -0.13
N LYS A 85 -11.91 -8.02 -1.17
CA LYS A 85 -12.54 -8.57 -2.37
C LYS A 85 -11.67 -9.59 -3.06
N GLU A 86 -10.36 -9.48 -2.89
CA GLU A 86 -9.42 -10.43 -3.48
C GLU A 86 -9.06 -11.55 -2.52
N GLY A 87 -9.63 -11.54 -1.31
CA GLY A 87 -9.33 -12.56 -0.33
C GLY A 87 -7.95 -12.42 0.30
N VAL A 88 -7.45 -11.20 0.39
CA VAL A 88 -6.11 -10.92 0.89
C VAL A 88 -6.18 -9.95 2.05
N GLN A 89 -5.30 -10.12 3.01
CA GLN A 89 -5.12 -9.18 4.10
C GLN A 89 -3.98 -8.23 3.76
N VAL A 90 -4.18 -6.96 4.05
CA VAL A 90 -3.14 -5.97 3.75
C VAL A 90 -2.87 -5.11 4.98
N ASN A 91 -1.65 -4.63 5.02
CA ASN A 91 -1.21 -3.66 6.00
C ASN A 91 -0.51 -2.55 5.23
N LEU A 92 -0.84 -1.30 5.55
CA LEU A 92 -0.22 -0.16 4.88
C LEU A 92 0.57 0.65 5.89
N GLN A 93 1.85 0.84 5.60
CA GLN A 93 2.71 1.72 6.37
C GLN A 93 3.03 2.94 5.52
N ILE A 94 3.08 4.10 6.15
CA ILE A 94 3.41 5.35 5.46
C ILE A 94 4.58 5.96 6.21
N HIS A 95 5.69 6.15 5.51
CA HIS A 95 6.93 6.64 6.08
C HIS A 95 7.54 7.73 5.22
N SER A 96 8.28 8.63 5.84
CA SER A 96 9.13 9.53 5.07
C SER A 96 10.41 8.79 4.69
N HIS A 97 11.16 9.36 3.75
CA HIS A 97 12.45 8.78 3.38
C HIS A 97 13.40 8.74 4.57
N GLU A 98 13.33 9.76 5.42
CA GLU A 98 14.16 9.79 6.62
C GLU A 98 13.81 8.66 7.58
N GLU A 99 12.52 8.43 7.77
CA GLU A 99 12.08 7.33 8.63
C GLU A 99 12.48 5.99 8.06
N GLU A 100 12.34 5.85 6.76
CA GLU A 100 12.70 4.59 6.11
C GLU A 100 14.19 4.30 6.24
N ALA A 101 15.01 5.34 6.05
CA ALA A 101 16.46 5.19 6.18
C ALA A 101 16.83 4.76 7.60
N GLU A 102 16.14 5.31 8.59
CA GLU A 102 16.37 4.95 9.99
C GLU A 102 15.99 3.51 10.26
N ILE A 103 14.85 3.09 9.74
CA ILE A 103 14.39 1.72 9.91
C ILE A 103 15.38 0.74 9.32
N LEU A 104 15.86 1.03 8.11
CA LEU A 104 16.81 0.17 7.44
C LEU A 104 18.15 0.14 8.14
N ALA A 105 18.57 1.29 8.70
CA ALA A 105 19.84 1.38 9.41
C ALA A 105 19.83 0.55 10.68
N ARG A 106 18.66 0.39 11.30
CA ARG A 106 18.54 -0.45 12.50
C ARG A 106 18.41 -1.92 12.19
N GLY A 107 18.35 -2.28 10.91
CA GLY A 107 18.17 -3.66 10.52
C GLY A 107 16.73 -4.13 10.53
N ASP A 108 15.79 -3.21 10.74
CA ASP A 108 14.36 -3.53 10.69
C ASP A 108 13.93 -3.52 9.24
N SER A 109 13.86 -4.67 8.62
CA SER A 109 13.57 -4.71 7.20
C SER A 109 12.08 -4.77 6.91
N HIS A 110 11.30 -4.72 7.91
CA HIS A 110 9.86 -4.64 7.71
C HIS A 110 9.21 -3.76 8.75
#